data_96cfd5552c86d2900f32718a8289e933
#
_entry.id   96cfd5552c86d2900f32718a8289e933
#
_cell.length_a   1.000
_cell.length_b   1.000
_cell.length_c   1.000
_cell.angle_alpha   90.00
_cell.angle_beta   90.00
_cell.angle_gamma   90.00
#
_symmetry.space_group_name_H-M   'P 1'
#
loop_
_entity.id
_entity.type
_entity.pdbx_description
1 polymer ?
#
loop_
_entity_poly.entity_id
_entity_poly.type
_entity_poly.pdbx_seq_one_letter_code
_entity_poly.pdbx_strand_id
1 'polypeptide(L)'
;DDYAHHPDEIKASISSVKELYPEKKISVIFQPHLYTRTRDFAPQFAKALSLADELILLDIYPAREEPIPGVASEIIFDKVTCRNKELCHKDMLLEKIKQRNFEVLITLGAGDIDRMLPEIRDTLNSK
;
A
#
# COMPACT_ATOMS: atom_id res chain seq x y z
N ASP A 1 -4.72 -8.54 -5.83
CA ASP A 1 -4.87 -7.10 -6.07
C ASP A 1 -6.26 -6.65 -5.67
N ASP A 2 -6.37 -5.41 -5.22
CA ASP A 2 -7.64 -4.86 -4.79
C ASP A 2 -7.64 -3.35 -5.07
N TYR A 3 -8.77 -2.86 -5.54
CA TYR A 3 -8.96 -1.45 -5.85
C TYR A 3 -9.37 -0.62 -4.63
N ALA A 4 -9.08 -1.12 -3.44
CA ALA A 4 -9.42 -0.45 -2.19
C ALA A 4 -8.68 0.88 -2.05
N HIS A 5 -9.42 1.94 -1.77
CA HIS A 5 -8.85 3.29 -1.60
C HIS A 5 -9.49 4.04 -0.43
N HIS A 6 -10.31 3.37 0.36
CA HIS A 6 -10.95 3.91 1.55
C HIS A 6 -10.48 3.12 2.76
N PRO A 7 -10.31 3.74 3.93
CA PRO A 7 -9.81 3.01 5.12
C PRO A 7 -10.61 1.76 5.47
N ASP A 8 -11.92 1.81 5.36
CA ASP A 8 -12.77 0.65 5.67
C ASP A 8 -12.58 -0.49 4.69
N GLU A 9 -12.39 -0.15 3.40
CA GLU A 9 -12.13 -1.13 2.35
C GLU A 9 -10.77 -1.80 2.56
N ILE A 10 -9.77 -1.02 2.93
CA ILE A 10 -8.42 -1.51 3.21
C ILE A 10 -8.45 -2.46 4.39
N LYS A 11 -9.14 -2.07 5.46
CA LYS A 11 -9.28 -2.91 6.65
C LYS A 11 -9.95 -4.24 6.30
N ALA A 12 -11.02 -4.19 5.54
CA ALA A 12 -11.76 -5.40 5.12
C ALA A 12 -10.88 -6.32 4.29
N SER A 13 -10.13 -5.76 3.33
CA SER A 13 -9.26 -6.54 2.45
C SER A 13 -8.16 -7.24 3.22
N ILE A 14 -7.47 -6.52 4.11
CA ILE A 14 -6.38 -7.10 4.89
C ILE A 14 -6.92 -8.16 5.85
N SER A 15 -8.04 -7.86 6.53
CA SER A 15 -8.65 -8.81 7.48
C SER A 15 -9.08 -10.11 6.80
N SER A 16 -9.67 -10.00 5.60
CA SER A 16 -10.08 -11.19 4.84
C SER A 16 -8.90 -12.06 4.47
N VAL A 17 -7.80 -11.46 4.05
CA VAL A 17 -6.61 -12.21 3.66
C VAL A 17 -5.96 -12.86 4.89
N LYS A 18 -5.96 -12.18 6.04
CA LYS A 18 -5.43 -12.74 7.28
C LYS A 18 -6.24 -13.97 7.72
N GLU A 19 -7.54 -13.96 7.51
CA GLU A 19 -8.39 -15.12 7.80
C GLU A 19 -8.08 -16.31 6.89
N LEU A 20 -7.79 -16.02 5.61
CA LEU A 20 -7.45 -17.08 4.64
C LEU A 20 -6.06 -17.67 4.88
N TYR A 21 -5.13 -16.85 5.38
CA TYR A 21 -3.74 -17.23 5.55
C TYR A 21 -3.23 -16.87 6.95
N PRO A 22 -3.82 -17.47 8.01
CA PRO A 22 -3.54 -17.02 9.39
C PRO A 22 -2.10 -17.21 9.85
N GLU A 23 -1.35 -18.11 9.19
CA GLU A 23 0.04 -18.40 9.57
C GLU A 23 1.06 -17.79 8.61
N LYS A 24 0.60 -17.02 7.62
CA LYS A 24 1.48 -16.42 6.62
C LYS A 24 1.74 -14.95 6.94
N LYS A 25 2.90 -14.48 6.52
CA LYS A 25 3.24 -13.06 6.61
C LYS A 25 2.48 -12.32 5.51
N ILE A 26 1.72 -11.31 5.90
CA ILE A 26 0.93 -10.50 4.98
C ILE A 26 1.67 -9.21 4.69
N SER A 27 2.05 -9.02 3.43
CA SER A 27 2.72 -7.83 2.96
C SER A 27 1.76 -7.02 2.09
N VAL A 28 1.72 -5.72 2.29
CA VAL A 28 0.82 -4.82 1.59
C VAL A 28 1.62 -3.75 0.86
N ILE A 29 1.28 -3.52 -0.41
CA ILE A 29 1.74 -2.37 -1.17
C ILE A 29 0.52 -1.47 -1.33
N PHE A 30 0.59 -0.24 -0.82
CA PHE A 30 -0.52 0.70 -0.87
C PHE A 30 -0.12 1.99 -1.55
N GLN A 31 -0.93 2.44 -2.50
CA GLN A 31 -0.79 3.78 -3.09
C GLN A 31 -1.97 4.63 -2.65
N PRO A 32 -1.73 5.68 -1.84
CA PRO A 32 -2.81 6.60 -1.47
C PRO A 32 -3.33 7.32 -2.72
N HIS A 33 -4.63 7.59 -2.73
CA HIS A 33 -5.31 8.28 -3.82
C HIS A 33 -5.80 9.62 -3.34
N LEU A 34 -5.34 10.69 -3.97
CA LEU A 34 -5.67 12.09 -3.69
C LEU A 34 -5.03 12.64 -2.41
N TYR A 35 -4.54 13.87 -2.53
CA TYR A 35 -3.97 14.60 -1.38
C TYR A 35 -5.04 14.90 -0.34
N THR A 36 -6.24 15.31 -0.77
CA THR A 36 -7.33 15.64 0.16
C THR A 36 -7.74 14.45 1.00
N ARG A 37 -7.89 13.28 0.38
CA ARG A 37 -8.27 12.05 1.09
C ARG A 37 -7.18 11.63 2.05
N THR A 38 -5.92 11.72 1.63
CA THR A 38 -4.78 11.38 2.48
C THR A 38 -4.74 12.29 3.71
N ARG A 39 -4.90 13.60 3.52
CA ARG A 39 -4.93 14.56 4.61
C ARG A 39 -6.06 14.27 5.60
N ASP A 40 -7.26 14.05 5.07
CA ASP A 40 -8.46 13.94 5.90
C ASP A 40 -8.55 12.61 6.65
N PHE A 41 -7.97 11.55 6.11
CA PHE A 41 -8.11 10.20 6.65
C PHE A 41 -6.78 9.54 7.04
N ALA A 42 -5.70 10.31 7.18
CA ALA A 42 -4.38 9.74 7.48
C ALA A 42 -4.38 8.82 8.71
N PRO A 43 -4.98 9.19 9.86
CA PRO A 43 -5.01 8.29 11.01
C PRO A 43 -5.77 6.99 10.73
N GLN A 44 -6.89 7.07 10.01
CA GLN A 44 -7.70 5.90 9.67
C GLN A 44 -6.96 4.97 8.69
N PHE A 45 -6.27 5.54 7.69
CA PHE A 45 -5.44 4.76 6.78
C PHE A 45 -4.34 4.04 7.55
N ALA A 46 -3.66 4.75 8.44
CA ALA A 46 -2.57 4.17 9.22
C ALA A 46 -3.06 3.02 10.09
N LYS A 47 -4.22 3.18 10.71
CA LYS A 47 -4.81 2.15 11.56
C LYS A 47 -5.13 0.89 10.75
N ALA A 48 -5.73 1.06 9.57
CA ALA A 48 -6.06 -0.06 8.69
C ALA A 48 -4.80 -0.77 8.20
N LEU A 49 -3.82 -0.02 7.73
CA LEU A 49 -2.58 -0.56 7.20
C LEU A 49 -1.73 -1.24 8.28
N SER A 50 -1.87 -0.83 9.53
CA SER A 50 -1.14 -1.45 10.65
C SER A 50 -1.56 -2.89 10.92
N LEU A 51 -2.64 -3.36 10.30
CA LEU A 51 -3.04 -4.77 10.37
C LEU A 51 -2.12 -5.67 9.56
N ALA A 52 -1.38 -5.13 8.61
CA ALA A 52 -0.42 -5.90 7.82
C ALA A 52 0.84 -6.18 8.64
N ASP A 53 1.57 -7.21 8.24
CA ASP A 53 2.87 -7.51 8.85
C ASP A 53 3.97 -6.62 8.28
N GLU A 54 3.86 -6.32 6.97
CA GLU A 54 4.79 -5.44 6.26
C GLU A 54 4.02 -4.46 5.39
N LEU A 55 4.55 -3.26 5.24
CA LEU A 55 3.95 -2.25 4.38
C LEU A 55 5.00 -1.60 3.48
N ILE A 56 4.70 -1.53 2.20
CA ILE A 56 5.41 -0.67 1.25
C ILE A 56 4.42 0.42 0.85
N LEU A 57 4.72 1.66 1.21
CA LEU A 57 3.83 2.78 0.98
C LEU A 57 4.36 3.64 -0.16
N LEU A 58 3.57 3.77 -1.22
CA LEU A 58 3.93 4.54 -2.40
C LEU A 58 3.55 6.01 -2.24
N ASP A 59 4.03 6.84 -3.18
CA ASP A 59 3.65 8.24 -3.27
C ASP A 59 2.16 8.37 -3.54
N ILE A 60 1.59 9.50 -3.13
CA ILE A 60 0.18 9.79 -3.39
C ILE A 60 -0.05 9.90 -4.90
N TYR A 61 -1.10 9.24 -5.39
CA TYR A 61 -1.59 9.43 -6.76
C TYR A 61 -2.49 10.68 -6.77
N PRO A 62 -2.04 11.77 -7.41
CA PRO A 62 -2.76 13.05 -7.30
C PRO A 62 -4.02 13.14 -8.13
N ALA A 63 -4.16 12.30 -9.17
CA ALA A 63 -5.22 12.43 -10.16
C ALA A 63 -5.20 13.86 -10.75
N ARG A 64 -6.23 14.66 -10.48
CA ARG A 64 -6.30 16.03 -10.99
C ARG A 64 -6.04 17.08 -9.91
N GLU A 65 -5.67 16.63 -8.71
CA GLU A 65 -5.41 17.56 -7.62
C GLU A 65 -4.04 18.19 -7.74
N GLU A 66 -3.93 19.42 -7.25
CA GLU A 66 -2.63 20.05 -7.05
C GLU A 66 -2.04 19.57 -5.73
N PRO A 67 -0.71 19.46 -5.62
CA PRO A 67 -0.10 19.11 -4.35
C PRO A 67 -0.48 20.08 -3.25
N ILE A 68 -0.73 19.53 -2.06
CA ILE A 68 -1.06 20.34 -0.88
C ILE A 68 0.19 20.40 0.00
N PRO A 69 0.69 21.60 0.36
CA PRO A 69 1.86 21.72 1.21
C PRO A 69 1.71 20.93 2.51
N GLY A 70 2.72 20.15 2.86
CA GLY A 70 2.71 19.35 4.07
C GLY A 70 1.96 18.02 3.95
N VAL A 71 1.33 17.73 2.81
CA VAL A 71 0.59 16.49 2.61
C VAL A 71 1.37 15.57 1.67
N ALA A 72 1.79 14.44 2.20
CA ALA A 72 2.50 13.39 1.46
C ALA A 72 2.23 12.06 2.15
N SER A 73 2.70 10.96 1.57
CA SER A 73 2.52 9.64 2.16
C SER A 73 3.10 9.55 3.57
N GLU A 74 4.10 10.34 3.89
CA GLU A 74 4.74 10.36 5.21
C GLU A 74 3.76 10.60 6.33
N ILE A 75 2.68 11.36 6.12
CA ILE A 75 1.71 11.62 7.18
C ILE A 75 0.93 10.37 7.56
N ILE A 76 0.82 9.40 6.65
CA ILE A 76 0.28 8.08 6.95
C ILE A 76 1.39 7.22 7.56
N PHE A 77 2.54 7.22 6.91
CA PHE A 77 3.68 6.37 7.27
C PHE A 77 4.07 6.52 8.73
N ASP A 78 4.15 7.76 9.21
CA ASP A 78 4.58 8.07 10.57
C ASP A 78 3.63 7.50 11.63
N LYS A 79 2.38 7.23 11.26
CA LYS A 79 1.36 6.71 12.18
C LYS A 79 1.16 5.20 12.09
N VAL A 80 1.78 4.55 11.10
CA VAL A 80 1.65 3.09 10.92
C VAL A 80 2.53 2.36 11.92
N THR A 81 1.99 1.31 12.53
CA THR A 81 2.67 0.54 13.57
C THR A 81 3.07 -0.87 13.14
N CYS A 82 3.06 -1.18 11.83
CA CYS A 82 3.54 -2.47 11.33
C CYS A 82 4.99 -2.74 11.76
N ARG A 83 5.34 -4.01 11.88
CA ARG A 83 6.70 -4.44 12.21
C ARG A 83 7.73 -3.92 11.19
N ASN A 84 7.42 -4.04 9.91
CA ASN A 84 8.29 -3.56 8.84
C ASN A 84 7.49 -2.62 7.94
N LYS A 85 7.97 -1.41 7.77
CA LYS A 85 7.32 -0.44 6.88
C LYS A 85 8.38 0.32 6.11
N GLU A 86 8.06 0.69 4.88
CA GLU A 86 8.98 1.36 3.99
C GLU A 86 8.22 2.30 3.06
N LEU A 87 8.79 3.49 2.84
CA LEU A 87 8.33 4.40 1.79
C LEU A 87 9.05 4.03 0.51
N CYS A 88 8.34 4.06 -0.61
CA CYS A 88 8.91 3.70 -1.89
C CYS A 88 8.27 4.54 -3.00
N HIS A 89 9.11 5.11 -3.88
CA HIS A 89 8.59 5.75 -5.08
C HIS A 89 8.16 4.67 -6.07
N LYS A 90 7.10 4.93 -6.82
CA LYS A 90 6.58 3.95 -7.77
C LYS A 90 7.65 3.46 -8.76
N ASP A 91 8.59 4.35 -9.12
CA ASP A 91 9.66 4.02 -10.07
C ASP A 91 10.63 2.98 -9.52
N MET A 92 10.70 2.84 -8.21
CA MET A 92 11.59 1.88 -7.54
C MET A 92 10.87 0.61 -7.08
N LEU A 93 9.57 0.53 -7.29
CA LEU A 93 8.76 -0.56 -6.74
C LEU A 93 9.18 -1.93 -7.25
N LEU A 94 9.38 -2.06 -8.56
CA LEU A 94 9.76 -3.35 -9.14
C LEU A 94 11.11 -3.84 -8.61
N GLU A 95 12.06 -2.93 -8.41
CA GLU A 95 13.36 -3.29 -7.82
C GLU A 95 13.20 -3.78 -6.38
N LYS A 96 12.33 -3.12 -5.60
CA LYS A 96 12.04 -3.56 -4.24
C LYS A 96 11.42 -4.95 -4.21
N ILE A 97 10.50 -5.21 -5.12
CA ILE A 97 9.86 -6.52 -5.22
C ILE A 97 10.87 -7.61 -5.57
N LYS A 98 11.82 -7.31 -6.46
CA LYS A 98 12.88 -8.27 -6.82
C LYS A 98 13.75 -8.64 -5.63
N GLN A 99 13.98 -7.70 -4.72
CA GLN A 99 14.88 -7.86 -3.58
C GLN A 99 14.23 -8.53 -2.38
N ARG A 100 12.91 -8.69 -2.38
CA ARG A 100 12.16 -9.20 -1.24
C ARG A 100 11.49 -10.52 -1.54
N ASN A 101 11.27 -11.30 -0.49
CA ASN A 101 10.50 -12.53 -0.56
C ASN A 101 9.16 -12.29 0.14
N PHE A 102 8.07 -12.63 -0.54
CA PHE A 102 6.73 -12.46 -0.01
C PHE A 102 6.05 -13.80 0.17
N GLU A 103 5.37 -13.99 1.29
CA GLU A 103 4.50 -15.16 1.47
C GLU A 103 3.13 -14.87 0.89
N VAL A 104 2.52 -13.76 1.30
CA VAL A 104 1.27 -13.27 0.72
C VAL A 104 1.44 -11.77 0.46
N LEU A 105 1.21 -11.36 -0.77
CA LEU A 105 1.35 -9.97 -1.16
C LEU A 105 0.01 -9.43 -1.66
N ILE A 106 -0.44 -8.32 -1.06
CA ILE A 106 -1.66 -7.63 -1.45
C ILE A 106 -1.27 -6.27 -2.00
N THR A 107 -1.84 -5.92 -3.16
CA THR A 107 -1.72 -4.56 -3.68
C THR A 107 -3.05 -3.85 -3.49
N LEU A 108 -3.01 -2.67 -2.88
CA LEU A 108 -4.21 -1.88 -2.58
C LEU A 108 -4.05 -0.47 -3.13
N GLY A 109 -5.14 0.11 -3.59
CA GLY A 109 -5.16 1.48 -4.06
C GLY A 109 -5.73 1.60 -5.45
N ALA A 110 -5.76 2.83 -5.94
CA ALA A 110 -6.21 3.18 -7.28
C ALA A 110 -5.14 4.07 -7.92
N GLY A 111 -5.09 4.07 -9.24
CA GLY A 111 -4.15 4.91 -9.97
C GLY A 111 -2.95 4.11 -10.50
N ASP A 112 -1.74 4.58 -10.25
CA ASP A 112 -0.53 3.98 -10.84
C ASP A 112 -0.32 2.52 -10.45
N ILE A 113 -0.63 2.15 -9.21
CA ILE A 113 -0.45 0.77 -8.74
C ILE A 113 -1.25 -0.22 -9.60
N ASP A 114 -2.44 0.19 -10.01
CA ASP A 114 -3.33 -0.61 -10.85
C ASP A 114 -2.69 -0.92 -12.20
N ARG A 115 -2.02 0.09 -12.78
CA ARG A 115 -1.34 -0.04 -14.07
C ARG A 115 -0.08 -0.89 -13.97
N MET A 116 0.50 -1.00 -12.78
CA MET A 116 1.73 -1.77 -12.56
C MET A 116 1.47 -3.24 -12.28
N LEU A 117 0.22 -3.66 -12.07
CA LEU A 117 -0.12 -5.04 -11.71
C LEU A 117 0.47 -6.10 -12.64
N PRO A 118 0.40 -5.95 -13.98
CA PRO A 118 1.01 -6.95 -14.87
C PRO A 118 2.52 -7.07 -14.66
N GLU A 119 3.21 -5.94 -14.51
CA GLU A 119 4.66 -5.92 -14.29
C GLU A 119 5.04 -6.51 -12.94
N ILE A 120 4.25 -6.23 -11.90
CA ILE A 120 4.45 -6.79 -10.57
C ILE A 120 4.31 -8.31 -10.63
N ARG A 121 3.27 -8.79 -11.28
CA ARG A 121 3.02 -10.22 -11.46
C ARG A 121 4.19 -10.89 -12.19
N ASP A 122 4.65 -10.28 -13.27
CA ASP A 122 5.75 -10.83 -14.06
C ASP A 122 7.04 -10.87 -13.24
N THR A 123 7.29 -9.83 -12.44
CA THR A 123 8.48 -9.76 -11.57
C THR A 123 8.45 -10.89 -10.53
N LEU A 124 7.29 -11.12 -9.92
CA LEU A 124 7.13 -12.19 -8.93
C LEU A 124 7.31 -13.57 -9.56
N ASN A 125 6.79 -13.75 -10.77
CA ASN A 125 6.89 -15.05 -11.46
C ASN A 125 8.30 -15.34 -11.95
N SER A 126 9.16 -14.33 -12.08
CA SER A 126 10.54 -14.49 -12.54
C SER A 126 11.49 -14.94 -11.42
N LYS A 127 11.01 -14.99 -10.21
CA LYS A 127 11.84 -15.37 -9.04
C LYS A 127 12.06 -16.87 -8.90
#